data_8fc3af573872fb52c178b10ee8402c70
#
_entry.id   8fc3af573872fb52c178b10ee8402c70
#
_cell.length_a   1.000
_cell.length_b   1.000
_cell.length_c   1.000
_cell.angle_alpha   90.00
_cell.angle_beta   90.00
_cell.angle_gamma   90.00
#
_symmetry.space_group_name_H-M   'P 1'
#
loop_
_entity.id
_entity.type
_entity.pdbx_description
1 polymer ?
#
loop_
_entity_poly.entity_id
_entity_poly.type
_entity_poly.pdbx_seq_one_letter_code
_entity_poly.pdbx_strand_id
1 'polypeptide(L)'
;MKLVWKLLRQHISIPQFVGFFFANLVGVVIILLGVQFYNDYQALDNEDSFMKADYLIVNKKIGALSGLTGGQSTFSSDDIDELKAEPFVERLGAFTPSSFNVKARFDVESFVSFSTEMFFESVPDDFVDVESEAWHYEEGSTDIPIILPKNYLDLYNFGYAQGKGLPKLSEGILGAMKLNIQIGGEGQQDEFDGRIVGFSSRLNTILVPESFMRWANEKYANAEAVKEPTRLIVEVNNPTYDRITSYLQDHDYETDEDKLDASKTTFILRVIVSIVMVVGVVISILSIYILMLSVFLLVQKNSTKLENLLLIGYSPAKVSFPYQALTVGLNVLVLILAVIIMCVVRNYYLDMFQNFFPDLEVPGITQALLVGVCLLVIVSIFNIVAVYGKVMSIWKRKE
;
A
#
# COMPACT_ATOMS: atom_id res chain seq x y z
N MET A 1 -29.29 -27.38 -34.57
CA MET A 1 -28.44 -27.33 -33.33
C MET A 1 -27.80 -28.70 -32.99
N LYS A 2 -28.55 -29.78 -32.83
CA LYS A 2 -27.99 -31.10 -32.47
C LYS A 2 -26.87 -31.61 -33.42
N LEU A 3 -26.98 -31.32 -34.72
CA LEU A 3 -26.05 -31.75 -35.76
C LEU A 3 -24.69 -31.04 -35.64
N VAL A 4 -24.67 -29.74 -35.38
CA VAL A 4 -23.43 -28.96 -35.20
C VAL A 4 -22.70 -29.39 -33.93
N TRP A 5 -23.40 -29.65 -32.83
CA TRP A 5 -22.84 -30.24 -31.62
C TRP A 5 -22.24 -31.63 -31.83
N LYS A 6 -22.86 -32.48 -32.64
CA LYS A 6 -22.35 -33.81 -32.99
C LYS A 6 -21.04 -33.70 -33.81
N LEU A 7 -20.97 -32.76 -34.74
CA LEU A 7 -19.76 -32.49 -35.53
C LEU A 7 -18.60 -31.98 -34.67
N LEU A 8 -18.92 -31.07 -33.76
CA LEU A 8 -17.94 -30.51 -32.83
C LEU A 8 -17.30 -31.63 -31.97
N ARG A 9 -18.09 -32.53 -31.41
CA ARG A 9 -17.64 -33.64 -30.56
C ARG A 9 -16.74 -34.66 -31.28
N GLN A 10 -16.90 -34.84 -32.58
CA GLN A 10 -16.12 -35.81 -33.37
C GLN A 10 -14.69 -35.36 -33.70
N HIS A 11 -14.39 -34.04 -33.63
CA HIS A 11 -13.14 -33.46 -34.11
C HIS A 11 -12.40 -32.63 -33.08
N ILE A 12 -12.83 -32.61 -31.84
CA ILE A 12 -12.11 -31.93 -30.75
C ILE A 12 -10.78 -32.65 -30.50
N SER A 13 -9.68 -31.95 -30.60
CA SER A 13 -8.38 -32.48 -30.14
C SER A 13 -8.27 -32.22 -28.62
N ILE A 14 -8.66 -33.22 -27.84
CA ILE A 14 -8.66 -33.16 -26.36
C ILE A 14 -7.32 -32.62 -25.82
N PRO A 15 -6.13 -33.07 -26.29
CA PRO A 15 -4.86 -32.57 -25.75
C PRO A 15 -4.67 -31.08 -25.89
N GLN A 16 -5.11 -30.47 -27.01
CA GLN A 16 -4.99 -29.02 -27.23
C GLN A 16 -5.89 -28.22 -26.28
N PHE A 17 -7.12 -28.67 -26.09
CA PHE A 17 -8.05 -28.01 -25.14
C PHE A 17 -7.61 -28.17 -23.68
N VAL A 18 -7.05 -29.33 -23.32
CA VAL A 18 -6.48 -29.56 -21.99
C VAL A 18 -5.25 -28.68 -21.79
N GLY A 19 -4.35 -28.60 -22.75
CA GLY A 19 -3.18 -27.69 -22.69
C GLY A 19 -3.58 -26.24 -22.53
N PHE A 20 -4.56 -25.75 -23.33
CA PHE A 20 -5.12 -24.43 -23.16
C PHE A 20 -5.71 -24.23 -21.76
N PHE A 21 -6.54 -25.16 -21.29
CA PHE A 21 -7.21 -25.07 -20.01
C PHE A 21 -6.19 -24.89 -18.86
N PHE A 22 -5.17 -25.71 -18.79
CA PHE A 22 -4.14 -25.60 -17.75
C PHE A 22 -3.31 -24.32 -17.89
N ALA A 23 -2.89 -23.96 -19.11
CA ALA A 23 -2.11 -22.76 -19.33
C ALA A 23 -2.91 -21.49 -18.96
N ASN A 24 -4.20 -21.43 -19.34
CA ASN A 24 -5.08 -20.33 -18.99
C ASN A 24 -5.37 -20.29 -17.47
N LEU A 25 -5.60 -21.47 -16.85
CA LEU A 25 -5.81 -21.57 -15.42
C LEU A 25 -4.61 -21.02 -14.65
N VAL A 26 -3.39 -21.42 -15.01
CA VAL A 26 -2.16 -20.93 -14.38
C VAL A 26 -2.04 -19.42 -14.54
N GLY A 27 -2.24 -18.89 -15.75
CA GLY A 27 -2.16 -17.46 -16.01
C GLY A 27 -3.17 -16.65 -15.19
N VAL A 28 -4.44 -17.07 -15.16
CA VAL A 28 -5.50 -16.40 -14.40
C VAL A 28 -5.25 -16.50 -12.89
N VAL A 29 -4.83 -17.67 -12.38
CA VAL A 29 -4.48 -17.85 -10.96
C VAL A 29 -3.37 -16.89 -10.55
N ILE A 30 -2.30 -16.77 -11.34
CA ILE A 30 -1.19 -15.86 -11.05
C ILE A 30 -1.67 -14.41 -10.99
N ILE A 31 -2.51 -13.97 -11.93
CA ILE A 31 -3.04 -12.62 -11.94
C ILE A 31 -3.92 -12.37 -10.71
N LEU A 32 -4.87 -13.29 -10.42
CA LEU A 32 -5.77 -13.12 -9.26
C LEU A 32 -5.03 -13.14 -7.94
N LEU A 33 -4.06 -14.04 -7.78
CA LEU A 33 -3.20 -14.08 -6.59
C LEU A 33 -2.36 -12.82 -6.45
N GLY A 34 -1.78 -12.33 -7.54
CA GLY A 34 -0.98 -11.11 -7.53
C GLY A 34 -1.80 -9.88 -7.11
N VAL A 35 -3.00 -9.73 -7.66
CA VAL A 35 -3.92 -8.63 -7.28
C VAL A 35 -4.38 -8.78 -5.83
N GLN A 36 -4.78 -9.99 -5.41
CA GLN A 36 -5.26 -10.21 -4.04
C GLN A 36 -4.14 -10.03 -3.02
N PHE A 37 -2.97 -10.58 -3.28
CA PHE A 37 -1.81 -10.41 -2.42
C PHE A 37 -1.40 -8.94 -2.28
N TYR A 38 -1.45 -8.18 -3.38
CA TYR A 38 -1.18 -6.74 -3.34
C TYR A 38 -2.19 -5.99 -2.47
N ASN A 39 -3.48 -6.33 -2.56
CA ASN A 39 -4.53 -5.73 -1.72
C ASN A 39 -4.39 -6.10 -0.24
N ASP A 40 -4.13 -7.38 0.04
CA ASP A 40 -3.93 -7.86 1.41
C ASP A 40 -2.67 -7.23 2.03
N TYR A 41 -1.62 -7.04 1.22
CA TYR A 41 -0.41 -6.34 1.61
C TYR A 41 -0.65 -4.84 1.89
N GLN A 42 -1.44 -4.15 1.06
CA GLN A 42 -1.80 -2.75 1.32
C GLN A 42 -2.59 -2.56 2.62
N ALA A 43 -3.39 -3.53 3.02
CA ALA A 43 -4.10 -3.48 4.30
C ALA A 43 -3.14 -3.56 5.49
N LEU A 44 -2.12 -4.41 5.40
CA LEU A 44 -1.01 -4.44 6.38
C LEU A 44 -0.28 -3.09 6.44
N ASP A 45 -0.09 -2.45 5.29
CA ASP A 45 0.60 -1.16 5.17
C ASP A 45 -0.21 0.01 5.78
N ASN A 46 -1.55 -0.09 5.80
CA ASN A 46 -2.43 0.94 6.33
C ASN A 46 -2.59 0.87 7.86
N GLU A 47 -2.55 -0.31 8.47
CA GLU A 47 -2.69 -0.47 9.93
C GLU A 47 -1.36 -0.26 10.68
N ASP A 48 -0.26 -0.74 10.12
CA ASP A 48 1.08 -0.48 10.64
C ASP A 48 1.88 0.32 9.62
N SER A 49 1.94 1.64 9.79
CA SER A 49 2.82 2.55 9.02
C SER A 49 4.31 2.18 9.11
N PHE A 50 4.63 1.11 9.82
CA PHE A 50 5.96 0.51 9.90
C PHE A 50 6.45 -0.01 8.53
N MET A 51 5.53 -0.31 7.60
CA MET A 51 5.84 -0.81 6.25
C MET A 51 5.74 0.24 5.13
N LYS A 52 5.30 1.48 5.41
CA LYS A 52 5.45 2.59 4.44
C LYS A 52 6.92 3.02 4.41
N ALA A 53 7.65 2.35 3.64
CA ALA A 53 9.06 2.17 3.65
C ALA A 53 9.81 3.09 2.68
N ASP A 54 9.21 4.16 2.23
CA ASP A 54 9.81 5.03 1.23
C ASP A 54 10.50 6.25 1.83
N TYR A 55 10.63 6.32 3.19
CA TYR A 55 11.34 7.44 3.81
C TYR A 55 12.23 7.00 4.99
N LEU A 56 13.24 7.81 5.21
CA LEU A 56 14.24 7.66 6.25
C LEU A 56 14.21 8.89 7.16
N ILE A 57 14.38 8.67 8.47
CA ILE A 57 14.70 9.75 9.40
C ILE A 57 16.21 9.77 9.53
N VAL A 58 16.81 10.89 9.12
CA VAL A 58 18.26 11.09 9.12
C VAL A 58 18.65 12.02 10.25
N ASN A 59 19.61 11.61 11.05
CA ASN A 59 20.20 12.37 12.15
C ASN A 59 21.70 12.52 11.90
N LYS A 60 22.33 13.58 12.45
CA LYS A 60 23.80 13.61 12.54
C LYS A 60 24.26 12.73 13.69
N LYS A 61 25.30 11.94 13.44
CA LYS A 61 25.88 11.04 14.44
C LYS A 61 26.47 11.82 15.61
N ILE A 62 26.00 11.52 16.81
CA ILE A 62 26.51 12.16 18.02
C ILE A 62 27.72 11.36 18.51
N GLY A 63 28.92 11.88 18.26
CA GLY A 63 30.15 11.29 18.79
C GLY A 63 30.21 11.41 20.31
N ALA A 64 30.84 10.45 20.97
CA ALA A 64 30.95 10.41 22.45
C ALA A 64 31.61 11.68 23.07
N LEU A 65 32.45 12.39 22.31
CA LEU A 65 33.06 13.66 22.73
C LEU A 65 32.24 14.90 22.31
N SER A 66 31.49 14.84 21.22
CA SER A 66 30.74 15.99 20.71
C SER A 66 29.60 16.42 21.65
N GLY A 67 29.01 15.48 22.40
CA GLY A 67 28.05 15.78 23.48
C GLY A 67 28.64 16.58 24.65
N LEU A 68 29.94 16.51 24.84
CA LEU A 68 30.66 17.26 25.90
C LEU A 68 31.22 18.60 25.39
N THR A 69 31.46 18.75 24.09
CA THR A 69 32.09 19.94 23.49
C THR A 69 31.11 20.84 22.73
N GLY A 70 29.80 20.53 22.75
CA GLY A 70 28.78 21.31 22.04
C GLY A 70 28.87 21.19 20.50
N GLY A 71 29.35 20.04 20.00
CA GLY A 71 29.40 19.78 18.57
C GLY A 71 28.01 19.89 17.94
N GLN A 72 27.92 20.58 16.80
CA GLN A 72 26.66 20.81 16.08
C GLN A 72 26.06 19.48 15.63
N SER A 73 24.98 19.05 16.30
CA SER A 73 24.12 17.92 15.87
C SER A 73 22.98 18.40 14.96
N THR A 74 23.11 19.61 14.42
CA THR A 74 22.11 20.26 13.57
C THR A 74 22.52 20.24 12.10
N PHE A 75 21.50 20.27 11.22
CA PHE A 75 21.71 20.36 9.77
C PHE A 75 21.74 21.83 9.34
N SER A 76 22.83 22.24 8.71
CA SER A 76 22.90 23.56 8.07
C SER A 76 22.06 23.58 6.77
N SER A 77 21.80 24.77 6.25
CA SER A 77 21.14 24.91 4.95
C SER A 77 21.91 24.22 3.82
N ASP A 78 23.25 24.26 3.89
CA ASP A 78 24.12 23.61 2.91
C ASP A 78 23.99 22.07 2.96
N ASP A 79 23.95 21.48 4.19
CA ASP A 79 23.74 20.04 4.38
C ASP A 79 22.40 19.59 3.78
N ILE A 80 21.34 20.41 3.98
CA ILE A 80 20.00 20.13 3.50
C ILE A 80 19.94 20.20 1.96
N ASP A 81 20.55 21.22 1.37
CA ASP A 81 20.57 21.42 -0.08
C ASP A 81 21.42 20.33 -0.76
N GLU A 82 22.53 19.90 -0.15
CA GLU A 82 23.36 18.81 -0.66
C GLU A 82 22.60 17.48 -0.63
N LEU A 83 21.98 17.14 0.48
CA LEU A 83 21.18 15.91 0.59
C LEU A 83 19.97 15.92 -0.39
N LYS A 84 19.32 17.07 -0.54
CA LYS A 84 18.19 17.23 -1.46
C LYS A 84 18.59 17.06 -2.94
N ALA A 85 19.84 17.36 -3.29
CA ALA A 85 20.36 17.18 -4.64
C ALA A 85 20.70 15.73 -5.00
N GLU A 86 20.70 14.82 -4.02
CA GLU A 86 21.02 13.42 -4.26
C GLU A 86 19.93 12.71 -5.08
N PRO A 87 20.31 11.88 -6.09
CA PRO A 87 19.36 11.23 -7.00
C PRO A 87 18.38 10.25 -6.34
N PHE A 88 18.67 9.77 -5.13
CA PHE A 88 17.79 8.87 -4.38
C PHE A 88 16.73 9.62 -3.59
N VAL A 89 16.84 10.94 -3.42
CA VAL A 89 15.90 11.76 -2.68
C VAL A 89 14.74 12.18 -3.60
N GLU A 90 13.53 11.84 -3.23
CA GLU A 90 12.32 12.28 -3.91
C GLU A 90 11.76 13.53 -3.25
N ARG A 91 11.63 13.52 -1.92
CA ARG A 91 11.22 14.67 -1.11
C ARG A 91 12.04 14.70 0.18
N LEU A 92 12.24 15.91 0.72
CA LEU A 92 12.93 16.15 1.97
C LEU A 92 12.15 17.14 2.81
N GLY A 93 11.96 16.82 4.08
CA GLY A 93 11.39 17.69 5.11
C GLY A 93 12.30 17.79 6.32
N ALA A 94 12.20 18.88 7.05
CA ALA A 94 12.94 19.08 8.29
C ALA A 94 12.00 18.97 9.49
N PHE A 95 12.47 18.36 10.58
CA PHE A 95 11.80 18.44 11.86
C PHE A 95 12.09 19.80 12.50
N THR A 96 11.03 20.51 12.86
CA THR A 96 11.14 21.77 13.59
C THR A 96 10.77 21.52 15.06
N PRO A 97 11.73 21.58 15.98
CA PRO A 97 11.46 21.40 17.39
C PRO A 97 10.81 22.64 18.02
N SER A 98 10.11 22.45 19.13
CA SER A 98 9.64 23.55 19.98
C SER A 98 10.82 24.26 20.64
N SER A 99 10.89 25.57 20.48
CA SER A 99 11.87 26.47 21.13
C SER A 99 11.34 26.99 22.48
N PHE A 100 10.28 26.40 23.00
CA PHE A 100 9.56 26.80 24.21
C PHE A 100 9.26 25.56 25.06
N ASN A 101 8.94 25.77 26.35
CA ASN A 101 8.58 24.72 27.27
C ASN A 101 7.10 24.33 27.13
N VAL A 102 6.81 23.05 27.10
CA VAL A 102 5.44 22.52 27.03
C VAL A 102 5.19 21.61 28.24
N LYS A 103 4.14 21.91 28.99
CA LYS A 103 3.64 21.05 30.07
C LYS A 103 2.22 20.63 29.77
N ALA A 104 1.98 19.33 29.75
CA ALA A 104 0.64 18.79 29.59
C ALA A 104 0.11 18.26 30.93
N ARG A 105 -1.17 18.55 31.18
CA ARG A 105 -1.90 17.99 32.30
C ARG A 105 -3.05 17.16 31.75
N PHE A 106 -3.15 15.95 32.27
CA PHE A 106 -4.22 15.01 31.98
C PHE A 106 -5.08 14.86 33.23
N ASP A 107 -6.36 15.09 33.13
CA ASP A 107 -7.30 14.80 34.20
C ASP A 107 -8.16 13.60 33.78
N VAL A 108 -7.83 12.42 34.29
CA VAL A 108 -8.64 11.20 34.09
C VAL A 108 -9.68 11.13 35.20
N GLU A 109 -10.92 11.46 34.88
CA GLU A 109 -12.13 11.35 35.73
C GLU A 109 -11.85 10.98 37.22
N SER A 110 -11.61 11.99 38.05
CA SER A 110 -11.55 11.88 39.54
C SER A 110 -10.46 10.95 40.13
N PHE A 111 -9.64 10.29 39.37
CA PHE A 111 -8.67 9.31 39.89
C PHE A 111 -7.20 9.75 39.87
N VAL A 112 -6.76 10.43 38.84
CA VAL A 112 -5.32 10.85 38.76
C VAL A 112 -5.19 12.10 37.88
N SER A 113 -4.65 13.18 38.47
CA SER A 113 -4.10 14.30 37.68
C SER A 113 -2.64 14.01 37.37
N PHE A 114 -2.31 13.91 36.10
CA PHE A 114 -0.96 13.63 35.63
C PHE A 114 -0.40 14.88 34.96
N SER A 115 0.78 15.34 35.36
CA SER A 115 1.45 16.43 34.69
C SER A 115 2.79 15.93 34.16
N THR A 116 3.07 16.17 32.90
CA THR A 116 4.34 15.79 32.25
C THR A 116 4.84 16.91 31.37
N GLU A 117 6.15 16.99 31.22
CA GLU A 117 6.75 17.80 30.16
C GLU A 117 6.64 17.07 28.82
N MET A 118 6.30 17.82 27.77
CA MET A 118 6.22 17.32 26.42
C MET A 118 7.17 18.09 25.52
N PHE A 119 7.65 17.42 24.48
CA PHE A 119 8.43 18.05 23.42
C PHE A 119 7.64 17.97 22.15
N PHE A 120 7.23 19.14 21.65
CA PHE A 120 6.51 19.24 20.38
C PHE A 120 7.51 19.35 19.24
N GLU A 121 7.17 18.70 18.15
CA GLU A 121 7.85 18.88 16.87
C GLU A 121 6.81 19.06 15.77
N SER A 122 7.20 19.66 14.67
CA SER A 122 6.44 19.67 13.44
C SER A 122 7.28 19.16 12.28
N VAL A 123 6.62 18.61 11.30
CA VAL A 123 7.18 18.27 9.98
C VAL A 123 6.26 18.90 8.93
N PRO A 124 6.71 19.11 7.68
CA PRO A 124 5.81 19.53 6.63
C PRO A 124 4.60 18.57 6.52
N ASP A 125 3.40 19.12 6.35
CA ASP A 125 2.14 18.37 6.42
C ASP A 125 2.09 17.19 5.44
N ASP A 126 2.79 17.26 4.32
CA ASP A 126 2.92 16.18 3.33
C ASP A 126 3.58 14.89 3.88
N PHE A 127 4.31 15.00 5.01
CA PHE A 127 4.97 13.87 5.66
C PHE A 127 4.17 13.30 6.82
N VAL A 128 3.06 13.92 7.18
CA VAL A 128 2.18 13.43 8.25
C VAL A 128 1.36 12.24 7.73
N ASP A 129 1.41 11.12 8.47
CA ASP A 129 0.76 9.86 8.08
C ASP A 129 -0.70 9.72 8.57
N VAL A 130 -1.19 10.73 9.29
CA VAL A 130 -2.54 10.75 9.84
C VAL A 130 -3.41 11.72 9.05
N GLU A 131 -4.41 11.19 8.35
CA GLU A 131 -5.42 11.99 7.65
C GLU A 131 -6.52 12.39 8.65
N SER A 132 -6.58 13.67 9.01
CA SER A 132 -7.63 14.21 9.88
C SER A 132 -8.03 15.62 9.42
N GLU A 133 -9.33 15.85 9.22
CA GLU A 133 -9.86 17.18 8.94
C GLU A 133 -9.58 18.17 10.10
N ALA A 134 -9.32 17.64 11.29
CA ALA A 134 -8.97 18.43 12.47
C ALA A 134 -7.47 18.79 12.54
N TRP A 135 -6.63 18.33 11.62
CA TRP A 135 -5.21 18.68 11.54
C TRP A 135 -5.02 20.05 10.91
N HIS A 136 -5.48 21.07 11.62
CA HIS A 136 -5.35 22.47 11.20
C HIS A 136 -5.30 23.37 12.43
N TYR A 137 -4.44 24.41 12.39
CA TYR A 137 -4.37 25.42 13.44
C TYR A 137 -4.45 26.82 12.82
N GLU A 138 -5.34 27.65 13.35
CA GLU A 138 -5.47 29.05 13.03
C GLU A 138 -4.94 29.90 14.17
N GLU A 139 -4.19 30.95 13.85
CA GLU A 139 -3.65 31.88 14.84
C GLU A 139 -4.77 32.47 15.71
N GLY A 140 -4.60 32.37 17.03
CA GLY A 140 -5.61 32.80 18.02
C GLY A 140 -6.58 31.70 18.45
N SER A 141 -6.50 30.49 17.89
CA SER A 141 -7.21 29.34 18.41
C SER A 141 -6.67 28.90 19.77
N THR A 142 -7.56 28.51 20.66
CA THR A 142 -7.19 27.90 21.95
C THR A 142 -6.96 26.38 21.83
N ASP A 143 -7.41 25.76 20.74
CA ASP A 143 -7.30 24.33 20.50
C ASP A 143 -6.02 24.03 19.70
N ILE A 144 -5.20 23.10 20.21
CA ILE A 144 -4.01 22.58 19.53
C ILE A 144 -4.28 21.14 19.12
N PRO A 145 -4.35 20.82 17.81
CA PRO A 145 -4.41 19.43 17.39
C PRO A 145 -3.04 18.77 17.58
N ILE A 146 -3.06 17.56 18.14
CA ILE A 146 -1.86 16.81 18.52
C ILE A 146 -1.96 15.40 17.92
N ILE A 147 -0.88 14.95 17.27
CA ILE A 147 -0.69 13.54 16.91
C ILE A 147 0.35 12.94 17.84
N LEU A 148 -0.01 11.83 18.48
CA LEU A 148 0.88 11.11 19.38
C LEU A 148 1.54 9.92 18.66
N PRO A 149 2.78 9.56 19.03
CA PRO A 149 3.34 8.28 18.61
C PRO A 149 2.54 7.10 19.16
N LYS A 150 2.23 6.11 18.34
CA LYS A 150 1.48 4.91 18.76
C LYS A 150 2.19 4.13 19.86
N ASN A 151 3.52 4.07 19.82
CA ASN A 151 4.33 3.43 20.87
C ASN A 151 4.18 4.06 22.26
N TYR A 152 3.75 5.32 22.39
CA TYR A 152 3.47 5.93 23.70
C TYR A 152 2.23 5.32 24.33
N LEU A 153 1.22 4.99 23.53
CA LEU A 153 0.05 4.27 23.99
C LEU A 153 0.42 2.86 24.48
N ASP A 154 1.30 2.19 23.74
CA ASP A 154 1.78 0.86 24.10
C ASP A 154 2.63 0.88 25.38
N LEU A 155 3.53 1.85 25.52
CA LEU A 155 4.30 2.07 26.73
C LEU A 155 3.40 2.33 27.94
N TYR A 156 2.35 3.12 27.79
CA TYR A 156 1.37 3.33 28.84
C TYR A 156 0.65 2.03 29.19
N ASN A 157 0.05 1.35 28.19
CA ASN A 157 -0.81 0.19 28.40
C ASN A 157 -0.08 -1.02 28.96
N PHE A 158 1.13 -1.30 28.47
CA PHE A 158 1.88 -2.50 28.79
C PHE A 158 3.03 -2.27 29.79
N GLY A 159 3.55 -1.05 29.84
CA GLY A 159 4.59 -0.66 30.79
C GLY A 159 4.01 -0.07 32.10
N TYR A 160 3.32 1.05 31.99
CA TYR A 160 2.93 1.84 33.17
C TYR A 160 1.61 1.39 33.80
N ALA A 161 0.53 1.29 33.03
CA ALA A 161 -0.81 0.99 33.55
C ALA A 161 -0.87 -0.38 34.23
N GLN A 162 -0.25 -1.39 33.63
CA GLN A 162 -0.20 -2.73 34.19
C GLN A 162 0.52 -2.78 35.53
N GLY A 163 1.65 -2.05 35.67
CA GLY A 163 2.42 -1.98 36.94
C GLY A 163 1.73 -1.21 38.07
N LYS A 164 0.75 -0.35 37.74
CA LYS A 164 0.02 0.51 38.67
C LYS A 164 -1.44 0.10 38.89
N GLY A 165 -1.91 -0.94 38.21
CA GLY A 165 -3.33 -1.33 38.26
C GLY A 165 -4.29 -0.32 37.68
N LEU A 166 -3.83 0.49 36.73
CA LEU A 166 -4.61 1.49 36.02
C LEU A 166 -5.31 0.89 34.79
N PRO A 167 -6.43 1.48 34.33
CA PRO A 167 -7.12 1.00 33.14
C PRO A 167 -6.25 1.22 31.89
N LYS A 168 -6.33 0.27 30.96
CA LYS A 168 -5.74 0.43 29.64
C LYS A 168 -6.55 1.45 28.83
N LEU A 169 -5.88 2.25 28.03
CA LEU A 169 -6.47 3.26 27.17
C LEU A 169 -6.48 2.77 25.74
N SER A 170 -7.57 3.06 25.01
CA SER A 170 -7.63 2.90 23.56
C SER A 170 -7.41 4.25 22.86
N GLU A 171 -7.07 4.23 21.58
CA GLU A 171 -6.94 5.44 20.77
C GLU A 171 -8.20 6.31 20.82
N GLY A 172 -9.39 5.69 20.75
CA GLY A 172 -10.66 6.40 20.84
C GLY A 172 -10.91 7.10 22.20
N ILE A 173 -10.47 6.49 23.31
CA ILE A 173 -10.57 7.09 24.63
C ILE A 173 -9.63 8.30 24.72
N LEU A 174 -8.38 8.16 24.26
CA LEU A 174 -7.41 9.25 24.26
C LEU A 174 -7.83 10.40 23.34
N GLY A 175 -8.39 10.10 22.16
CA GLY A 175 -8.92 11.13 21.25
C GLY A 175 -10.13 11.91 21.79
N ALA A 176 -10.86 11.33 22.74
CA ALA A 176 -11.97 12.01 23.43
C ALA A 176 -11.52 12.85 24.64
N MET A 177 -10.27 12.67 25.11
CA MET A 177 -9.75 13.40 26.26
C MET A 177 -9.25 14.79 25.85
N LYS A 178 -9.53 15.77 26.69
CA LYS A 178 -8.93 17.10 26.58
C LYS A 178 -7.67 17.16 27.42
N LEU A 179 -6.62 17.71 26.82
CA LEU A 179 -5.34 17.96 27.49
C LEU A 179 -5.25 19.44 27.82
N ASN A 180 -4.94 19.79 29.04
CA ASN A 180 -4.57 21.16 29.34
C ASN A 180 -3.06 21.31 29.03
N ILE A 181 -2.74 22.11 28.03
CA ILE A 181 -1.38 22.36 27.55
C ILE A 181 -0.95 23.75 27.99
N GLN A 182 0.07 23.81 28.81
CA GLN A 182 0.69 25.04 29.24
C GLN A 182 1.99 25.26 28.45
N ILE A 183 2.05 26.37 27.75
CA ILE A 183 3.22 26.77 26.95
C ILE A 183 3.88 27.97 27.62
N GLY A 184 5.20 27.92 27.75
CA GLY A 184 5.94 29.00 28.40
C GLY A 184 7.32 29.24 27.79
N GLY A 185 7.72 30.52 27.70
CA GLY A 185 9.04 30.99 27.29
C GLY A 185 9.19 32.48 27.53
N GLU A 186 10.41 32.96 27.77
CA GLU A 186 10.77 34.37 28.00
C GLU A 186 9.85 35.16 28.95
N GLY A 187 9.31 34.49 29.98
CA GLY A 187 8.44 35.12 30.98
C GLY A 187 6.96 35.21 30.55
N GLN A 188 6.59 34.72 29.39
CA GLN A 188 5.21 34.55 28.96
C GLN A 188 4.76 33.10 29.19
N GLN A 189 3.50 32.92 29.58
CA GLN A 189 2.89 31.62 29.80
C GLN A 189 1.41 31.71 29.46
N ASP A 190 0.99 30.83 28.56
CA ASP A 190 -0.39 30.74 28.12
C ASP A 190 -0.88 29.28 28.22
N GLU A 191 -2.20 29.11 28.36
CA GLU A 191 -2.85 27.79 28.46
C GLU A 191 -3.69 27.53 27.20
N PHE A 192 -3.63 26.29 26.71
CA PHE A 192 -4.32 25.81 25.52
C PHE A 192 -5.03 24.49 25.81
N ASP A 193 -6.06 24.22 25.07
CA ASP A 193 -6.73 22.91 25.03
C ASP A 193 -6.06 22.02 23.96
N GLY A 194 -5.30 21.00 24.36
CA GLY A 194 -4.75 20.02 23.44
C GLY A 194 -5.79 18.95 23.08
N ARG A 195 -5.93 18.64 21.80
CA ARG A 195 -6.81 17.58 21.32
C ARG A 195 -6.01 16.58 20.51
N ILE A 196 -6.03 15.30 20.95
CA ILE A 196 -5.41 14.23 20.19
C ILE A 196 -6.31 13.91 18.99
N VAL A 197 -5.79 14.15 17.78
CA VAL A 197 -6.52 13.97 16.51
C VAL A 197 -6.11 12.69 15.77
N GLY A 198 -5.05 12.03 16.25
CA GLY A 198 -4.59 10.76 15.69
C GLY A 198 -3.33 10.23 16.35
N PHE A 199 -2.91 9.08 15.87
CA PHE A 199 -1.69 8.38 16.32
C PHE A 199 -0.83 8.06 15.12
N SER A 200 0.45 8.49 15.17
CA SER A 200 1.43 8.13 14.16
C SER A 200 2.17 6.87 14.57
N SER A 201 2.17 5.88 13.73
CA SER A 201 3.05 4.73 13.85
C SER A 201 4.39 4.95 13.14
N ARG A 202 4.43 5.97 12.31
CA ARG A 202 5.54 6.36 11.44
C ARG A 202 6.54 7.29 12.14
N LEU A 203 6.03 8.31 12.81
CA LEU A 203 6.85 9.35 13.44
C LEU A 203 6.83 9.17 14.95
N ASN A 204 8.03 8.90 15.50
CA ASN A 204 8.21 8.63 16.93
C ASN A 204 8.40 9.94 17.72
N THR A 205 7.48 10.89 17.54
CA THR A 205 7.50 12.19 18.20
C THR A 205 6.10 12.76 18.31
N ILE A 206 5.89 13.68 19.26
CA ILE A 206 4.60 14.37 19.44
C ILE A 206 4.52 15.48 18.41
N LEU A 207 3.61 15.33 17.45
CA LEU A 207 3.46 16.30 16.36
C LEU A 207 2.36 17.30 16.66
N VAL A 208 2.64 18.53 16.22
CA VAL A 208 1.68 19.63 16.10
C VAL A 208 1.78 20.23 14.69
N PRO A 209 0.73 20.90 14.18
CA PRO A 209 0.76 21.51 12.85
C PRO A 209 1.92 22.47 12.67
N GLU A 210 2.49 22.50 11.47
CA GLU A 210 3.59 23.42 11.14
C GLU A 210 3.20 24.89 11.37
N SER A 211 1.95 25.25 11.08
CA SER A 211 1.39 26.59 11.33
C SER A 211 1.42 26.97 12.82
N PHE A 212 1.06 26.03 13.71
CA PHE A 212 1.14 26.25 15.15
C PHE A 212 2.59 26.37 15.62
N MET A 213 3.47 25.46 15.18
CA MET A 213 4.87 25.46 15.59
C MET A 213 5.59 26.76 15.22
N ARG A 214 5.37 27.27 14.01
CA ARG A 214 5.94 28.53 13.54
C ARG A 214 5.49 29.69 14.39
N TRP A 215 4.17 29.84 14.60
CA TRP A 215 3.60 30.89 15.43
C TRP A 215 4.09 30.80 16.90
N ALA A 216 4.11 29.60 17.47
CA ALA A 216 4.52 29.41 18.86
C ALA A 216 6.02 29.65 19.07
N ASN A 217 6.86 29.21 18.14
CA ASN A 217 8.30 29.51 18.18
C ASN A 217 8.58 31.02 18.04
N GLU A 218 7.83 31.75 17.20
CA GLU A 218 7.98 33.20 17.11
C GLU A 218 7.56 33.93 18.40
N LYS A 219 6.53 33.41 19.08
CA LYS A 219 5.95 34.09 20.27
C LYS A 219 6.65 33.73 21.58
N TYR A 220 7.08 32.47 21.75
CA TYR A 220 7.57 31.94 23.02
C TYR A 220 9.03 31.45 22.99
N ALA A 221 9.77 31.69 21.90
CA ALA A 221 11.14 31.17 21.78
C ALA A 221 11.99 31.58 22.96
N ASN A 222 12.77 30.63 23.49
CA ASN A 222 13.80 30.92 24.46
C ASN A 222 15.05 31.48 23.74
N ALA A 223 15.77 32.40 24.36
CA ALA A 223 16.94 33.07 23.76
C ALA A 223 18.05 32.13 23.29
N GLU A 224 18.16 30.94 23.92
CA GLU A 224 19.16 29.92 23.61
C GLU A 224 18.64 28.78 22.71
N ALA A 225 17.43 28.94 22.13
CA ALA A 225 16.84 27.87 21.35
C ALA A 225 17.60 27.58 20.05
N VAL A 226 17.80 26.32 19.77
CA VAL A 226 18.39 25.83 18.52
C VAL A 226 17.40 26.08 17.40
N LYS A 227 17.80 26.85 16.39
CA LYS A 227 16.94 27.20 15.24
C LYS A 227 17.08 26.23 14.06
N GLU A 228 18.20 25.52 14.00
CA GLU A 228 18.49 24.57 12.92
C GLU A 228 17.89 23.20 13.24
N PRO A 229 17.39 22.46 12.23
CA PRO A 229 16.81 21.15 12.44
C PRO A 229 17.89 20.14 12.89
N THR A 230 17.52 19.27 13.83
CA THR A 230 18.38 18.16 14.31
C THR A 230 18.10 16.87 13.55
N ARG A 231 16.95 16.78 12.89
CA ARG A 231 16.48 15.59 12.16
C ARG A 231 15.85 16.00 10.82
N LEU A 232 16.07 15.17 9.82
CA LEU A 232 15.46 15.30 8.50
C LEU A 232 14.61 14.07 8.20
N ILE A 233 13.50 14.27 7.52
CA ILE A 233 12.71 13.19 6.92
C ILE A 233 12.93 13.20 5.42
N VAL A 234 13.38 12.09 4.88
CA VAL A 234 13.77 11.94 3.47
C VAL A 234 12.93 10.85 2.85
N GLU A 235 12.12 11.17 1.87
CA GLU A 235 11.46 10.19 1.03
C GLU A 235 12.42 9.75 -0.08
N VAL A 236 12.58 8.43 -0.22
CA VAL A 236 13.52 7.84 -1.16
C VAL A 236 12.78 7.09 -2.25
N ASN A 237 13.23 7.26 -3.51
CA ASN A 237 12.63 6.58 -4.66
C ASN A 237 12.97 5.08 -4.71
N ASN A 238 14.10 4.68 -4.16
CA ASN A 238 14.55 3.30 -4.09
C ASN A 238 15.41 3.04 -2.85
N PRO A 239 14.84 2.46 -1.79
CA PRO A 239 15.56 2.20 -0.53
C PRO A 239 16.67 1.15 -0.65
N THR A 240 16.73 0.39 -1.76
CA THR A 240 17.80 -0.61 -1.99
C THR A 240 19.06 -0.02 -2.61
N TYR A 241 19.11 1.29 -2.80
CA TYR A 241 20.24 1.94 -3.44
C TYR A 241 21.45 1.97 -2.49
N ASP A 242 22.54 1.28 -2.85
CA ASP A 242 23.78 1.21 -2.04
C ASP A 242 24.36 2.60 -1.75
N ARG A 243 24.08 3.58 -2.62
CA ARG A 243 24.50 4.97 -2.45
C ARG A 243 23.90 5.62 -1.20
N ILE A 244 22.69 5.25 -0.76
CA ILE A 244 22.09 5.77 0.48
C ILE A 244 23.02 5.45 1.66
N THR A 245 23.37 4.19 1.82
CA THR A 245 24.22 3.73 2.92
C THR A 245 25.61 4.39 2.86
N SER A 246 26.20 4.49 1.67
CA SER A 246 27.51 5.13 1.47
C SER A 246 27.43 6.62 1.79
N TYR A 247 26.41 7.33 1.31
CA TYR A 247 26.21 8.76 1.57
C TYR A 247 26.07 9.05 3.07
N LEU A 248 25.23 8.25 3.78
CA LEU A 248 25.03 8.41 5.22
C LEU A 248 26.34 8.19 5.99
N GLN A 249 27.15 7.21 5.59
CA GLN A 249 28.44 6.92 6.22
C GLN A 249 29.49 8.02 5.95
N ASP A 250 29.55 8.52 4.71
CA ASP A 250 30.53 9.54 4.29
C ASP A 250 30.28 10.89 4.98
N HIS A 251 29.01 11.18 5.37
CA HIS A 251 28.62 12.43 6.03
C HIS A 251 28.42 12.29 7.54
N ASP A 252 28.78 11.14 8.14
CA ASP A 252 28.53 10.84 9.56
C ASP A 252 27.04 11.01 9.93
N TYR A 253 26.13 10.63 9.03
CA TYR A 253 24.72 10.57 9.29
C TYR A 253 24.32 9.17 9.77
N GLU A 254 23.27 9.11 10.58
CA GLU A 254 22.68 7.85 11.04
C GLU A 254 21.18 7.84 10.77
N THR A 255 20.66 6.67 10.53
CA THR A 255 19.24 6.39 10.38
C THR A 255 18.87 5.15 11.17
N ASP A 256 17.60 4.92 11.36
CA ASP A 256 17.09 3.68 11.95
C ASP A 256 17.34 2.51 10.97
N GLU A 257 18.36 1.70 11.27
CA GLU A 257 18.77 0.58 10.42
C GLU A 257 17.65 -0.45 10.25
N ASP A 258 16.87 -0.72 11.28
CA ASP A 258 15.74 -1.66 11.21
C ASP A 258 14.66 -1.17 10.24
N LYS A 259 14.39 0.14 10.22
CA LYS A 259 13.46 0.74 9.28
C LYS A 259 14.00 0.73 7.85
N LEU A 260 15.28 1.00 7.66
CA LEU A 260 15.90 0.95 6.34
C LEU A 260 15.85 -0.48 5.75
N ASP A 261 16.12 -1.49 6.56
CA ASP A 261 16.09 -2.90 6.13
C ASP A 261 14.65 -3.39 5.87
N ALA A 262 13.68 -2.96 6.66
CA ALA A 262 12.26 -3.18 6.38
C ALA A 262 11.85 -2.55 5.05
N SER A 263 12.30 -1.32 4.77
CA SER A 263 12.11 -0.61 3.50
C SER A 263 12.64 -1.39 2.31
N LYS A 264 13.88 -1.86 2.39
CA LYS A 264 14.50 -2.67 1.33
C LYS A 264 13.70 -3.95 1.06
N THR A 265 13.30 -4.63 2.13
CA THR A 265 12.52 -5.88 2.03
C THR A 265 11.16 -5.64 1.35
N THR A 266 10.46 -4.59 1.74
CA THR A 266 9.18 -4.18 1.16
C THR A 266 9.30 -3.83 -0.33
N PHE A 267 10.31 -3.04 -0.69
CA PHE A 267 10.57 -2.68 -2.08
C PHE A 267 10.85 -3.93 -2.94
N ILE A 268 11.73 -4.83 -2.47
CA ILE A 268 12.03 -6.08 -3.17
C ILE A 268 10.77 -6.92 -3.35
N LEU A 269 9.92 -7.03 -2.33
CA LEU A 269 8.66 -7.75 -2.40
C LEU A 269 7.73 -7.16 -3.47
N ARG A 270 7.59 -5.83 -3.52
CA ARG A 270 6.80 -5.11 -4.53
C ARG A 270 7.30 -5.40 -5.95
N VAL A 271 8.63 -5.38 -6.16
CA VAL A 271 9.25 -5.70 -7.44
C VAL A 271 8.98 -7.17 -7.84
N ILE A 272 9.14 -8.11 -6.92
CA ILE A 272 8.86 -9.54 -7.17
C ILE A 272 7.40 -9.74 -7.58
N VAL A 273 6.45 -9.17 -6.84
CA VAL A 273 5.01 -9.26 -7.15
C VAL A 273 4.71 -8.68 -8.54
N SER A 274 5.32 -7.53 -8.87
CA SER A 274 5.15 -6.90 -10.19
C SER A 274 5.66 -7.80 -11.32
N ILE A 275 6.83 -8.41 -11.15
CA ILE A 275 7.39 -9.36 -12.14
C ILE A 275 6.47 -10.57 -12.30
N VAL A 276 6.00 -11.15 -11.20
CA VAL A 276 5.10 -12.30 -11.22
C VAL A 276 3.79 -11.96 -11.93
N MET A 277 3.23 -10.75 -11.69
CA MET A 277 2.04 -10.27 -12.40
C MET A 277 2.26 -10.15 -13.91
N VAL A 278 3.39 -9.56 -14.33
CA VAL A 278 3.75 -9.45 -15.75
C VAL A 278 3.84 -10.84 -16.40
N VAL A 279 4.50 -11.80 -15.73
CA VAL A 279 4.56 -13.20 -16.21
C VAL A 279 3.16 -13.81 -16.33
N GLY A 280 2.28 -13.59 -15.35
CA GLY A 280 0.90 -14.03 -15.39
C GLY A 280 0.12 -13.48 -16.61
N VAL A 281 0.29 -12.20 -16.91
CA VAL A 281 -0.31 -11.55 -18.08
C VAL A 281 0.22 -12.16 -19.37
N VAL A 282 1.53 -12.37 -19.50
CA VAL A 282 2.15 -13.00 -20.69
C VAL A 282 1.61 -14.42 -20.91
N ILE A 283 1.54 -15.23 -19.84
CA ILE A 283 0.99 -16.59 -19.91
C ILE A 283 -0.47 -16.55 -20.33
N SER A 284 -1.27 -15.62 -19.81
CA SER A 284 -2.68 -15.47 -20.20
C SER A 284 -2.84 -15.08 -21.66
N ILE A 285 -2.04 -14.16 -22.17
CA ILE A 285 -2.04 -13.79 -23.61
C ILE A 285 -1.68 -14.97 -24.49
N LEU A 286 -0.63 -15.71 -24.15
CA LEU A 286 -0.22 -16.91 -24.90
C LEU A 286 -1.32 -17.98 -24.88
N SER A 287 -1.99 -18.17 -23.74
CA SER A 287 -3.10 -19.13 -23.60
C SER A 287 -4.28 -18.77 -24.49
N ILE A 288 -4.65 -17.46 -24.54
CA ILE A 288 -5.69 -16.97 -25.44
C ILE A 288 -5.33 -17.24 -26.90
N TYR A 289 -4.07 -17.00 -27.28
CA TYR A 289 -3.60 -17.28 -28.63
C TYR A 289 -3.69 -18.78 -28.98
N ILE A 290 -3.29 -19.67 -28.07
CA ILE A 290 -3.40 -21.13 -28.24
C ILE A 290 -4.86 -21.55 -28.39
N LEU A 291 -5.78 -20.98 -27.59
CA LEU A 291 -7.22 -21.27 -27.72
C LEU A 291 -7.73 -20.84 -29.10
N MET A 292 -7.42 -19.61 -29.51
CA MET A 292 -7.82 -19.08 -30.80
C MET A 292 -7.32 -19.98 -31.95
N LEU A 293 -6.03 -20.39 -31.90
CA LEU A 293 -5.47 -21.30 -32.88
C LEU A 293 -6.18 -22.66 -32.89
N SER A 294 -6.45 -23.23 -31.73
CA SER A 294 -7.16 -24.51 -31.59
C SER A 294 -8.56 -24.45 -32.18
N VAL A 295 -9.31 -23.37 -31.87
CA VAL A 295 -10.66 -23.19 -32.45
C VAL A 295 -10.59 -22.92 -33.95
N PHE A 296 -9.61 -22.14 -34.42
CA PHE A 296 -9.39 -21.89 -35.84
C PHE A 296 -9.16 -23.20 -36.61
N LEU A 297 -8.26 -24.08 -36.13
CA LEU A 297 -7.98 -25.37 -36.70
C LEU A 297 -9.23 -26.28 -36.69
N LEU A 298 -10.00 -26.25 -35.60
CA LEU A 298 -11.23 -27.03 -35.46
C LEU A 298 -12.29 -26.58 -36.51
N VAL A 299 -12.48 -25.27 -36.70
CA VAL A 299 -13.38 -24.70 -37.70
C VAL A 299 -12.88 -25.05 -39.12
N GLN A 300 -11.56 -24.95 -39.36
CA GLN A 300 -10.96 -25.28 -40.66
C GLN A 300 -11.11 -26.76 -41.00
N LYS A 301 -10.89 -27.68 -40.04
CA LYS A 301 -11.07 -29.10 -40.23
C LYS A 301 -12.52 -29.51 -40.55
N ASN A 302 -13.46 -28.70 -40.08
CA ASN A 302 -14.89 -28.90 -40.35
C ASN A 302 -15.44 -27.99 -41.47
N SER A 303 -14.59 -27.26 -42.20
CA SER A 303 -14.99 -26.22 -43.14
C SER A 303 -16.04 -26.68 -44.18
N THR A 304 -15.81 -27.83 -44.83
CA THR A 304 -16.75 -28.39 -45.84
C THR A 304 -18.12 -28.70 -45.23
N LYS A 305 -18.15 -29.22 -43.99
CA LYS A 305 -19.44 -29.55 -43.34
C LYS A 305 -20.17 -28.28 -42.87
N LEU A 306 -19.42 -27.27 -42.40
CA LEU A 306 -19.95 -25.97 -41.99
C LEU A 306 -20.47 -25.22 -43.22
N GLU A 307 -19.76 -25.31 -44.34
CA GLU A 307 -20.18 -24.76 -45.64
C GLU A 307 -21.48 -25.38 -46.12
N ASN A 308 -21.62 -26.69 -46.05
CA ASN A 308 -22.88 -27.37 -46.40
C ASN A 308 -24.05 -26.91 -45.52
N LEU A 309 -23.81 -26.68 -44.21
CA LEU A 309 -24.86 -26.14 -43.33
C LEU A 309 -25.26 -24.72 -43.71
N LEU A 310 -24.30 -23.86 -44.08
CA LEU A 310 -24.55 -22.51 -44.54
C LEU A 310 -25.33 -22.51 -45.85
N LEU A 311 -25.02 -23.43 -46.81
CA LEU A 311 -25.74 -23.60 -48.08
C LEU A 311 -27.19 -24.08 -47.90
N ILE A 312 -27.45 -24.88 -46.85
CA ILE A 312 -28.81 -25.35 -46.49
C ILE A 312 -29.64 -24.23 -45.81
N GLY A 313 -29.04 -23.04 -45.55
CA GLY A 313 -29.73 -21.87 -44.99
C GLY A 313 -29.54 -21.63 -43.51
N TYR A 314 -28.57 -22.29 -42.85
CA TYR A 314 -28.20 -21.93 -41.46
C TYR A 314 -27.44 -20.59 -41.43
N SER A 315 -27.85 -19.67 -40.56
CA SER A 315 -27.12 -18.42 -40.38
C SER A 315 -25.73 -18.61 -39.79
N PRO A 316 -24.72 -17.80 -40.17
CA PRO A 316 -23.35 -17.88 -39.61
C PRO A 316 -23.31 -17.84 -38.07
N ALA A 317 -24.21 -17.07 -37.46
CA ALA A 317 -24.32 -16.99 -35.98
C ALA A 317 -24.77 -18.33 -35.37
N LYS A 318 -25.72 -19.05 -35.98
CA LYS A 318 -26.15 -20.37 -35.49
C LYS A 318 -25.07 -21.44 -35.65
N VAL A 319 -24.25 -21.31 -36.69
CA VAL A 319 -23.14 -22.24 -36.96
C VAL A 319 -21.96 -22.00 -36.06
N SER A 320 -21.64 -20.75 -35.69
CA SER A 320 -20.56 -20.38 -34.79
C SER A 320 -20.90 -20.62 -33.31
N PHE A 321 -22.15 -20.55 -32.92
CA PHE A 321 -22.60 -20.60 -31.51
C PHE A 321 -22.05 -21.80 -30.70
N PRO A 322 -22.02 -23.05 -31.17
CA PRO A 322 -21.48 -24.16 -30.36
C PRO A 322 -19.99 -24.02 -30.05
N TYR A 323 -19.21 -23.44 -30.95
CA TYR A 323 -17.78 -23.17 -30.76
C TYR A 323 -17.58 -22.04 -29.73
N GLN A 324 -18.39 -20.99 -29.85
CA GLN A 324 -18.39 -19.88 -28.90
C GLN A 324 -18.81 -20.36 -27.49
N ALA A 325 -19.88 -21.14 -27.40
CA ALA A 325 -20.35 -21.71 -26.11
C ALA A 325 -19.29 -22.59 -25.43
N LEU A 326 -18.56 -23.38 -26.23
CA LEU A 326 -17.46 -24.20 -25.69
C LEU A 326 -16.33 -23.34 -25.12
N THR A 327 -15.89 -22.32 -25.85
CA THR A 327 -14.78 -21.47 -25.40
C THR A 327 -15.16 -20.61 -24.20
N VAL A 328 -16.34 -20.01 -24.21
CA VAL A 328 -16.85 -19.24 -23.06
C VAL A 328 -17.05 -20.13 -21.84
N GLY A 329 -17.61 -21.34 -22.04
CA GLY A 329 -17.79 -22.30 -20.96
C GLY A 329 -16.47 -22.74 -20.33
N LEU A 330 -15.41 -22.94 -21.13
CA LEU A 330 -14.06 -23.22 -20.61
C LEU A 330 -13.50 -22.04 -19.85
N ASN A 331 -13.65 -20.81 -20.33
CA ASN A 331 -13.16 -19.63 -19.61
C ASN A 331 -13.88 -19.41 -18.28
N VAL A 332 -15.19 -19.65 -18.24
CA VAL A 332 -15.97 -19.61 -16.97
C VAL A 332 -15.48 -20.67 -15.99
N LEU A 333 -15.23 -21.90 -16.44
CA LEU A 333 -14.70 -22.95 -15.61
C LEU A 333 -13.32 -22.62 -15.07
N VAL A 334 -12.45 -22.04 -15.92
CA VAL A 334 -11.11 -21.55 -15.51
C VAL A 334 -11.24 -20.51 -14.44
N LEU A 335 -12.12 -19.50 -14.59
CA LEU A 335 -12.29 -18.46 -13.58
C LEU A 335 -12.76 -19.03 -12.25
N ILE A 336 -13.76 -19.94 -12.26
CA ILE A 336 -14.26 -20.56 -11.03
C ILE A 336 -13.14 -21.30 -10.30
N LEU A 337 -12.37 -22.12 -11.02
CA LEU A 337 -11.25 -22.85 -10.42
C LEU A 337 -10.12 -21.95 -9.96
N ALA A 338 -9.83 -20.88 -10.73
CA ALA A 338 -8.82 -19.91 -10.35
C ALA A 338 -9.19 -19.17 -9.05
N VAL A 339 -10.46 -18.78 -8.88
CA VAL A 339 -10.96 -18.15 -7.64
C VAL A 339 -10.86 -19.14 -6.47
N ILE A 340 -11.22 -20.42 -6.67
CA ILE A 340 -11.10 -21.44 -5.61
C ILE A 340 -9.63 -21.60 -5.19
N ILE A 341 -8.72 -21.73 -6.15
CA ILE A 341 -7.28 -21.87 -5.87
C ILE A 341 -6.76 -20.62 -5.16
N MET A 342 -7.13 -19.43 -5.64
CA MET A 342 -6.77 -18.14 -5.00
C MET A 342 -7.23 -18.12 -3.54
N CYS A 343 -8.49 -18.48 -3.25
CA CYS A 343 -9.01 -18.49 -1.87
C CYS A 343 -8.25 -19.49 -0.98
N VAL A 344 -7.92 -20.68 -1.48
CA VAL A 344 -7.16 -21.68 -0.74
C VAL A 344 -5.76 -21.18 -0.40
N VAL A 345 -5.04 -20.64 -1.39
CA VAL A 345 -3.69 -20.08 -1.20
C VAL A 345 -3.74 -18.88 -0.27
N ARG A 346 -4.75 -18.02 -0.43
CA ARG A 346 -4.97 -16.85 0.42
C ARG A 346 -5.14 -17.24 1.89
N ASN A 347 -6.00 -18.19 2.20
CA ASN A 347 -6.19 -18.64 3.57
C ASN A 347 -4.87 -19.12 4.19
N TYR A 348 -4.04 -19.81 3.41
CA TYR A 348 -2.76 -20.33 3.90
C TYR A 348 -1.78 -19.22 4.28
N TYR A 349 -1.63 -18.17 3.47
CA TYR A 349 -0.73 -17.06 3.84
C TYR A 349 -1.35 -16.10 4.85
N LEU A 350 -2.69 -15.96 4.90
CA LEU A 350 -3.35 -15.14 5.92
C LEU A 350 -3.20 -15.74 7.32
N ASP A 351 -3.32 -17.05 7.46
CA ASP A 351 -3.04 -17.74 8.74
C ASP A 351 -1.61 -17.43 9.24
N MET A 352 -0.66 -17.33 8.31
CA MET A 352 0.71 -16.92 8.64
C MET A 352 0.78 -15.45 9.08
N PHE A 353 0.10 -14.53 8.38
CA PHE A 353 0.06 -13.12 8.73
C PHE A 353 -0.63 -12.84 10.07
N GLN A 354 -1.75 -13.50 10.36
CA GLN A 354 -2.49 -13.34 11.61
C GLN A 354 -1.70 -13.82 12.84
N ASN A 355 -0.73 -14.71 12.67
CA ASN A 355 0.18 -15.09 13.76
C ASN A 355 1.13 -13.95 14.17
N PHE A 356 1.44 -13.04 13.24
CA PHE A 356 2.29 -11.86 13.50
C PHE A 356 1.47 -10.60 13.79
N PHE A 357 0.26 -10.50 13.22
CA PHE A 357 -0.64 -9.35 13.31
C PHE A 357 -2.06 -9.81 13.68
N PRO A 358 -2.35 -10.04 14.99
CA PRO A 358 -3.64 -10.60 15.43
C PRO A 358 -4.86 -9.75 15.11
N ASP A 359 -4.70 -8.42 15.06
CA ASP A 359 -5.77 -7.44 14.87
C ASP A 359 -5.95 -7.02 13.39
N LEU A 360 -5.33 -7.75 12.44
CA LEU A 360 -5.36 -7.41 11.03
C LEU A 360 -6.78 -7.46 10.46
N GLU A 361 -7.29 -6.32 9.99
CA GLU A 361 -8.49 -6.24 9.18
C GLU A 361 -8.23 -6.72 7.75
N VAL A 362 -8.68 -7.92 7.44
CA VAL A 362 -8.45 -8.57 6.15
C VAL A 362 -9.38 -8.01 5.09
N PRO A 363 -8.87 -7.40 3.99
CA PRO A 363 -9.70 -6.87 2.92
C PRO A 363 -10.49 -7.97 2.22
N GLY A 364 -11.63 -7.60 1.62
CA GLY A 364 -12.45 -8.52 0.83
C GLY A 364 -11.77 -8.97 -0.47
N ILE A 365 -12.29 -10.04 -1.09
CA ILE A 365 -11.82 -10.56 -2.39
C ILE A 365 -12.43 -9.83 -3.59
N THR A 366 -13.21 -8.76 -3.35
CA THR A 366 -14.02 -8.06 -4.37
C THR A 366 -13.18 -7.50 -5.51
N GLN A 367 -12.01 -6.94 -5.25
CA GLN A 367 -11.14 -6.36 -6.28
C GLN A 367 -10.55 -7.44 -7.19
N ALA A 368 -10.03 -8.52 -6.64
CA ALA A 368 -9.52 -9.63 -7.42
C ALA A 368 -10.63 -10.31 -8.24
N LEU A 369 -11.83 -10.47 -7.67
CA LEU A 369 -12.99 -11.01 -8.39
C LEU A 369 -13.38 -10.09 -9.56
N LEU A 370 -13.40 -8.78 -9.36
CA LEU A 370 -13.70 -7.80 -10.41
C LEU A 370 -12.69 -7.90 -11.56
N VAL A 371 -11.40 -7.99 -11.27
CA VAL A 371 -10.35 -8.19 -12.27
C VAL A 371 -10.55 -9.51 -13.02
N GLY A 372 -10.86 -10.61 -12.32
CA GLY A 372 -11.15 -11.90 -12.93
C GLY A 372 -12.35 -11.88 -13.88
N VAL A 373 -13.44 -11.24 -13.47
CA VAL A 373 -14.64 -11.05 -14.33
C VAL A 373 -14.32 -10.17 -15.53
N CYS A 374 -13.55 -9.10 -15.34
CA CYS A 374 -13.12 -8.22 -16.42
C CYS A 374 -12.28 -8.98 -17.47
N LEU A 375 -11.33 -9.79 -17.02
CA LEU A 375 -10.54 -10.68 -17.88
C LEU A 375 -11.43 -11.69 -18.63
N LEU A 376 -12.37 -12.35 -17.94
CA LEU A 376 -13.32 -13.28 -18.56
C LEU A 376 -14.10 -12.58 -19.69
N VAL A 377 -14.61 -11.39 -19.45
CA VAL A 377 -15.41 -10.63 -20.44
C VAL A 377 -14.55 -10.29 -21.66
N ILE A 378 -13.35 -9.72 -21.44
CA ILE A 378 -12.42 -9.35 -22.52
C ILE A 378 -12.06 -10.56 -23.36
N VAL A 379 -11.65 -11.67 -22.75
CA VAL A 379 -11.27 -12.91 -23.44
C VAL A 379 -12.45 -13.52 -24.18
N SER A 380 -13.64 -13.51 -23.59
CA SER A 380 -14.85 -14.05 -24.21
C SER A 380 -15.29 -13.24 -25.42
N ILE A 381 -15.26 -11.90 -25.34
CA ILE A 381 -15.57 -11.03 -26.48
C ILE A 381 -14.58 -11.29 -27.62
N PHE A 382 -13.29 -11.32 -27.33
CA PHE A 382 -12.26 -11.58 -28.31
C PHE A 382 -12.46 -12.93 -29.01
N ASN A 383 -12.74 -14.00 -28.25
CA ASN A 383 -13.01 -15.33 -28.79
C ASN A 383 -14.28 -15.37 -29.65
N ILE A 384 -15.36 -14.71 -29.22
CA ILE A 384 -16.61 -14.65 -29.98
C ILE A 384 -16.37 -13.96 -31.32
N VAL A 385 -15.66 -12.82 -31.33
CA VAL A 385 -15.37 -12.08 -32.57
C VAL A 385 -14.48 -12.91 -33.50
N ALA A 386 -13.42 -13.56 -32.96
CA ALA A 386 -12.50 -14.37 -33.75
C ALA A 386 -13.18 -15.58 -34.39
N VAL A 387 -14.02 -16.32 -33.64
CA VAL A 387 -14.77 -17.48 -34.14
C VAL A 387 -15.80 -17.05 -35.19
N TYR A 388 -16.54 -16.00 -34.91
CA TYR A 388 -17.54 -15.46 -35.86
C TYR A 388 -16.88 -14.98 -37.14
N GLY A 389 -15.80 -14.23 -37.07
CA GLY A 389 -15.02 -13.76 -38.21
C GLY A 389 -14.53 -14.91 -39.10
N LYS A 390 -14.08 -16.02 -38.49
CA LYS A 390 -13.61 -17.19 -39.23
C LYS A 390 -14.77 -17.91 -39.95
N VAL A 391 -15.91 -18.10 -39.31
CA VAL A 391 -17.10 -18.68 -39.92
C VAL A 391 -17.60 -17.79 -41.06
N MET A 392 -17.58 -16.47 -40.88
CA MET A 392 -17.95 -15.50 -41.91
C MET A 392 -16.98 -15.53 -43.12
N SER A 393 -15.69 -15.75 -42.90
CA SER A 393 -14.69 -15.87 -43.97
C SER A 393 -14.92 -17.13 -44.85
N ILE A 394 -15.47 -18.21 -44.28
CA ILE A 394 -15.88 -19.41 -45.03
C ILE A 394 -17.11 -19.08 -45.89
N TRP A 395 -18.06 -18.29 -45.37
CA TRP A 395 -19.25 -17.84 -46.07
C TRP A 395 -18.90 -16.95 -47.27
N LYS A 396 -18.09 -15.90 -47.06
CA LYS A 396 -17.70 -14.92 -48.11
C LYS A 396 -16.78 -15.48 -49.21
N ARG A 397 -16.17 -16.61 -49.03
CA ARG A 397 -15.25 -17.19 -50.01
C ARG A 397 -15.96 -17.74 -51.26
N LYS A 398 -17.28 -17.72 -51.27
CA LYS A 398 -18.15 -18.21 -52.34
C LYS A 398 -19.10 -17.18 -52.96
N GLU A 399 -19.12 -15.95 -52.45
CA GLU A 399 -19.63 -14.80 -53.22
C GLU A 399 -18.50 -14.29 -54.16
#